data_2a3211c437d641488a969254296f54c8
#
_entry.id   2a3211c437d641488a969254296f54c8
#
_cell.length_a   1.000
_cell.length_b   1.000
_cell.length_c   1.000
_cell.angle_alpha   90.00
_cell.angle_beta   90.00
_cell.angle_gamma   90.00
#
_symmetry.space_group_name_H-M   'P 1'
#
loop_
_entity.id
_entity.type
_entity.pdbx_description
1 polymer ?
#
loop_
_entity_poly.entity_id
_entity_poly.type
_entity_poly.pdbx_seq_one_letter_code
_entity_poly.pdbx_strand_id
1 'polypeptide(L)'
;MKNKSILIAVKDMEQLENYIRMLKNGKFDDEEKYSKEVRSMIEEFMENDWKVYLGTLDKFDTEKGIFYNIYCINTQETNDLGIKEINDKISVMIIRNVGSVEQKFVEIETCLKYLINNYTGKVINDPKSMLRGMTKRYLVEINEKELEKFDVTTIPTKIFDRTITFEEICKQYPDHREDYLIKPVTGELSNSLKCLADVDEQFFRWKENKVGGWVVQPIQKEIWKGEYQISLLNKQVIYSQKKEYTNTDESVPSQKTRIISKYSPSDKEVSSAVKLVEYFEKLYDLKIDICRVDFMKTADGKMKLLEFEMVNPGFFIGYMKEHDLAIKKITK
;
A
#
# COMPACT_ATOMS: atom_id res chain seq x y z
N MET A 1 0.23 24.42 23.70
CA MET A 1 -0.38 23.60 22.63
C MET A 1 0.71 23.33 21.59
N LYS A 2 1.02 22.07 21.24
CA LYS A 2 1.94 21.80 20.12
C LYS A 2 1.29 22.44 18.86
N ASN A 3 2.09 23.14 18.06
CA ASN A 3 1.64 23.71 16.80
C ASN A 3 1.05 22.60 15.94
N LYS A 4 -0.12 22.80 15.39
CA LYS A 4 -0.72 21.88 14.42
C LYS A 4 0.16 21.87 13.16
N SER A 5 0.92 20.80 12.96
CA SER A 5 1.85 20.71 11.84
C SER A 5 1.93 19.28 11.32
N ILE A 6 1.98 19.16 10.01
CA ILE A 6 1.95 17.88 9.33
C ILE A 6 3.01 17.81 8.23
N LEU A 7 3.68 16.66 8.12
CA LEU A 7 4.53 16.31 6.99
C LEU A 7 3.84 15.23 6.15
N ILE A 8 3.62 15.52 4.88
CA ILE A 8 3.13 14.56 3.89
C ILE A 8 4.34 14.04 3.10
N ALA A 9 4.69 12.78 3.31
CA ALA A 9 5.77 12.12 2.56
C ALA A 9 5.21 11.52 1.26
N VAL A 10 5.71 12.04 0.13
CA VAL A 10 5.35 11.60 -1.23
C VAL A 10 6.37 10.59 -1.77
N LYS A 11 6.11 10.01 -2.92
CA LYS A 11 6.82 8.87 -3.51
C LYS A 11 8.34 9.09 -3.65
N ASP A 12 8.75 10.19 -4.29
CA ASP A 12 10.14 10.48 -4.64
C ASP A 12 10.35 11.98 -4.90
N MET A 13 11.59 12.36 -5.18
CA MET A 13 11.93 13.77 -5.45
C MET A 13 11.27 14.34 -6.69
N GLU A 14 11.11 13.55 -7.74
CA GLU A 14 10.45 13.99 -8.96
C GLU A 14 9.00 14.40 -8.68
N GLN A 15 8.29 13.56 -7.92
CA GLN A 15 6.93 13.86 -7.50
C GLN A 15 6.88 15.08 -6.57
N LEU A 16 7.81 15.19 -5.63
CA LEU A 16 7.92 16.34 -4.72
C LEU A 16 8.12 17.65 -5.49
N GLU A 17 9.08 17.69 -6.41
CA GLU A 17 9.37 18.86 -7.25
C GLU A 17 8.18 19.24 -8.13
N ASN A 18 7.46 18.25 -8.67
CA ASN A 18 6.24 18.47 -9.43
C ASN A 18 5.17 19.15 -8.56
N TYR A 19 4.93 18.66 -7.35
CA TYR A 19 3.97 19.29 -6.42
C TYR A 19 4.38 20.72 -6.05
N ILE A 20 5.66 20.96 -5.73
CA ILE A 20 6.16 22.31 -5.41
C ILE A 20 5.94 23.24 -6.61
N ARG A 21 6.23 22.79 -7.83
CA ARG A 21 6.01 23.57 -9.05
C ARG A 21 4.53 23.88 -9.28
N MET A 22 3.65 22.90 -9.11
CA MET A 22 2.20 23.07 -9.23
C MET A 22 1.66 24.06 -8.18
N LEU A 23 2.09 23.95 -6.94
CA LEU A 23 1.72 24.88 -5.87
C LEU A 23 2.16 26.31 -6.18
N LYS A 24 3.39 26.53 -6.65
CA LYS A 24 3.91 27.84 -7.00
C LYS A 24 3.18 28.47 -8.19
N ASN A 25 2.76 27.66 -9.16
CA ASN A 25 2.11 28.14 -10.39
C ASN A 25 0.56 28.21 -10.25
N GLY A 26 -0.01 27.72 -9.17
CA GLY A 26 -1.45 27.64 -8.96
C GLY A 26 -2.18 26.72 -9.96
N LYS A 27 -1.44 25.87 -10.69
CA LYS A 27 -1.99 24.95 -11.68
C LYS A 27 -1.63 23.53 -11.29
N PHE A 28 -2.65 22.74 -10.95
CA PHE A 28 -2.51 21.29 -10.75
C PHE A 28 -2.93 20.58 -12.03
N ASP A 29 -2.14 19.59 -12.43
CA ASP A 29 -2.50 18.69 -13.51
C ASP A 29 -3.60 17.73 -13.01
N ASP A 30 -4.81 17.93 -13.53
CA ASP A 30 -5.98 17.15 -13.14
C ASP A 30 -5.96 15.72 -13.66
N GLU A 31 -5.04 15.36 -14.54
CA GLU A 31 -4.94 14.03 -15.13
C GLU A 31 -4.18 13.06 -14.20
N GLU A 32 -3.33 13.55 -13.30
CA GLU A 32 -2.54 12.72 -12.42
C GLU A 32 -3.31 12.37 -11.14
N LYS A 33 -3.74 11.11 -11.04
CA LYS A 33 -4.55 10.55 -9.93
C LYS A 33 -4.00 10.86 -8.53
N TYR A 34 -2.68 10.80 -8.35
CA TYR A 34 -2.04 11.05 -7.06
C TYR A 34 -1.92 12.54 -6.74
N SER A 35 -1.86 13.41 -7.75
CA SER A 35 -1.82 14.86 -7.52
C SER A 35 -3.11 15.39 -6.91
N LYS A 36 -4.27 14.89 -7.36
CA LYS A 36 -5.57 15.24 -6.75
C LYS A 36 -5.67 14.87 -5.27
N GLU A 37 -5.15 13.70 -4.91
CA GLU A 37 -5.20 13.20 -3.54
C GLU A 37 -4.35 14.05 -2.60
N VAL A 38 -3.09 14.27 -2.95
CA VAL A 38 -2.17 15.09 -2.14
C VAL A 38 -2.62 16.54 -2.09
N ARG A 39 -3.11 17.08 -3.21
CA ARG A 39 -3.71 18.42 -3.26
C ARG A 39 -4.85 18.57 -2.27
N SER A 40 -5.84 17.68 -2.32
CA SER A 40 -6.98 17.72 -1.42
C SER A 40 -6.56 17.64 0.05
N MET A 41 -5.53 16.85 0.36
CA MET A 41 -4.97 16.80 1.72
C MET A 41 -4.33 18.13 2.11
N ILE A 42 -3.55 18.74 1.23
CA ILE A 42 -2.91 20.04 1.47
C ILE A 42 -3.96 21.11 1.73
N GLU A 43 -4.94 21.24 0.83
CA GLU A 43 -6.00 22.25 0.91
C GLU A 43 -6.77 22.14 2.23
N GLU A 44 -7.22 20.94 2.59
CA GLU A 44 -7.97 20.70 3.82
C GLU A 44 -7.12 20.98 5.09
N PHE A 45 -5.85 20.58 5.12
CA PHE A 45 -4.99 20.87 6.26
C PHE A 45 -4.76 22.38 6.40
N MET A 46 -4.53 23.10 5.30
CA MET A 46 -4.34 24.54 5.33
C MET A 46 -5.62 25.28 5.75
N GLU A 47 -6.80 24.86 5.29
CA GLU A 47 -8.10 25.41 5.70
C GLU A 47 -8.41 25.20 7.19
N ASN A 48 -7.78 24.22 7.82
CA ASN A 48 -7.91 23.93 9.25
C ASN A 48 -6.72 24.44 10.09
N ASP A 49 -5.98 25.44 9.58
CA ASP A 49 -4.86 26.12 10.25
C ASP A 49 -3.67 25.20 10.59
N TRP A 50 -3.42 24.16 9.78
CA TRP A 50 -2.23 23.35 9.90
C TRP A 50 -1.05 23.98 9.16
N LYS A 51 0.13 23.86 9.74
CA LYS A 51 1.36 24.08 9.01
C LYS A 51 1.73 22.83 8.23
N VAL A 52 1.78 22.95 6.90
CA VAL A 52 1.94 21.80 6.00
C VAL A 52 3.33 21.75 5.41
N TYR A 53 3.97 20.59 5.55
CA TYR A 53 5.26 20.28 4.97
C TYR A 53 5.12 19.14 3.94
N LEU A 54 5.91 19.21 2.88
CA LEU A 54 6.08 18.13 1.90
C LEU A 54 7.51 17.61 1.97
N GLY A 55 7.67 16.30 1.83
CA GLY A 55 8.96 15.64 1.80
C GLY A 55 8.87 14.26 1.17
N THR A 56 9.99 13.54 1.14
CA THR A 56 10.03 12.15 0.67
C THR A 56 11.00 11.32 1.51
N LEU A 57 10.69 10.04 1.70
CA LEU A 57 11.59 9.12 2.41
C LEU A 57 12.88 8.83 1.64
N ASP A 58 12.89 8.99 0.32
CA ASP A 58 14.09 8.88 -0.53
C ASP A 58 15.21 9.84 -0.14
N LYS A 59 14.89 10.94 0.53
CA LYS A 59 15.82 11.97 0.97
C LYS A 59 16.03 11.96 2.47
N PHE A 60 15.76 10.84 3.10
CA PHE A 60 16.07 10.65 4.51
C PHE A 60 17.39 9.89 4.69
N ASP A 61 18.40 10.60 5.20
CA ASP A 61 19.68 10.02 5.61
C ASP A 61 19.54 9.48 7.04
N THR A 62 19.39 8.17 7.16
CA THR A 62 19.21 7.52 8.48
C THR A 62 20.47 7.50 9.32
N GLU A 63 21.67 7.63 8.73
CA GLU A 63 22.94 7.70 9.48
C GLU A 63 23.08 9.05 10.19
N LYS A 64 22.72 10.13 9.50
CA LYS A 64 22.76 11.49 10.06
C LYS A 64 21.46 11.89 10.77
N GLY A 65 20.37 11.16 10.52
CA GLY A 65 19.03 11.49 11.00
C GLY A 65 18.49 12.79 10.38
N ILE A 66 18.77 13.04 9.10
CA ILE A 66 18.40 14.28 8.40
C ILE A 66 17.47 13.97 7.24
N PHE A 67 16.34 14.66 7.20
CA PHE A 67 15.48 14.74 6.03
C PHE A 67 15.89 15.93 5.18
N TYR A 68 16.33 15.66 3.96
CA TYR A 68 16.70 16.70 3.00
C TYR A 68 15.50 17.20 2.21
N ASN A 69 15.53 18.47 1.83
CA ASN A 69 14.56 19.11 0.93
C ASN A 69 13.12 19.08 1.45
N ILE A 70 12.90 19.26 2.75
CA ILE A 70 11.55 19.44 3.29
C ILE A 70 11.01 20.81 2.89
N TYR A 71 9.93 20.85 2.13
CA TYR A 71 9.27 22.06 1.66
C TYR A 71 8.14 22.45 2.60
N CYS A 72 8.19 23.65 3.17
CA CYS A 72 7.11 24.22 3.96
C CYS A 72 6.17 25.04 3.05
N ILE A 73 4.92 24.62 2.89
CA ILE A 73 3.96 25.27 1.99
C ILE A 73 3.62 26.68 2.49
N ASN A 74 3.44 26.85 3.79
CA ASN A 74 3.03 28.13 4.38
C ASN A 74 4.07 29.24 4.21
N THR A 75 5.37 28.92 4.25
CA THR A 75 6.47 29.87 4.08
C THR A 75 7.13 29.82 2.71
N GLN A 76 6.81 28.81 1.90
CA GLN A 76 7.40 28.54 0.58
C GLN A 76 8.93 28.30 0.64
N GLU A 77 9.43 27.82 1.75
CA GLU A 77 10.85 27.57 1.99
C GLU A 77 11.15 26.07 1.94
N THR A 78 12.33 25.72 1.45
CA THR A 78 12.89 24.36 1.50
C THR A 78 14.03 24.35 2.52
N ASN A 79 13.99 23.37 3.43
CA ASN A 79 14.97 23.22 4.49
C ASN A 79 15.35 21.75 4.67
N ASP A 80 16.58 21.52 5.13
CA ASP A 80 16.99 20.23 5.65
C ASP A 80 16.69 20.21 7.15
N LEU A 81 16.00 19.18 7.61
CA LEU A 81 15.56 19.07 9.00
C LEU A 81 16.12 17.81 9.65
N GLY A 82 16.88 17.99 10.74
CA GLY A 82 17.27 16.89 11.61
C GLY A 82 16.09 16.30 12.37
N ILE A 83 16.19 15.05 12.79
CA ILE A 83 15.09 14.34 13.49
C ILE A 83 14.63 15.07 14.75
N LYS A 84 15.56 15.75 15.46
CA LYS A 84 15.20 16.58 16.62
C LYS A 84 14.30 17.74 16.22
N GLU A 85 14.63 18.44 15.14
CA GLU A 85 13.81 19.54 14.63
C GLU A 85 12.46 19.04 14.11
N ILE A 86 12.43 17.85 13.48
CA ILE A 86 11.20 17.21 13.05
C ILE A 86 10.31 16.90 14.25
N ASN A 87 10.86 16.33 15.32
CA ASN A 87 10.13 16.07 16.56
C ASN A 87 9.58 17.33 17.22
N ASP A 88 10.28 18.45 17.11
CA ASP A 88 9.87 19.74 17.67
C ASP A 88 8.81 20.44 16.79
N LYS A 89 8.97 20.33 15.47
CA LYS A 89 8.18 21.12 14.49
C LYS A 89 6.98 20.35 13.91
N ILE A 90 7.05 19.03 13.79
CA ILE A 90 6.06 18.21 13.08
C ILE A 90 5.36 17.28 14.08
N SER A 91 4.04 17.46 14.23
CA SER A 91 3.24 16.66 15.15
C SER A 91 2.68 15.38 14.53
N VAL A 92 2.46 15.40 13.20
CA VAL A 92 1.94 14.26 12.43
C VAL A 92 2.74 14.10 11.15
N MET A 93 3.09 12.87 10.81
CA MET A 93 3.67 12.49 9.52
C MET A 93 2.71 11.55 8.81
N ILE A 94 2.32 11.86 7.59
CA ILE A 94 1.58 10.95 6.71
C ILE A 94 2.54 10.40 5.66
N ILE A 95 2.82 9.11 5.73
CA ILE A 95 3.58 8.43 4.69
C ILE A 95 2.59 8.01 3.61
N ARG A 96 2.47 8.86 2.57
CA ARG A 96 1.47 8.65 1.54
C ARG A 96 1.90 7.63 0.50
N ASN A 97 3.17 7.61 0.18
CA ASN A 97 3.75 6.69 -0.78
C ASN A 97 5.25 6.53 -0.53
N VAL A 98 5.72 5.31 -0.44
CA VAL A 98 7.15 5.00 -0.24
C VAL A 98 7.87 4.67 -1.55
N GLY A 99 7.18 4.77 -2.69
CA GLY A 99 7.69 4.29 -3.97
C GLY A 99 7.59 2.77 -4.11
N SER A 100 8.42 2.19 -4.95
CA SER A 100 8.43 0.74 -5.17
C SER A 100 9.13 0.00 -4.04
N VAL A 101 8.36 -0.75 -3.27
CA VAL A 101 8.91 -1.64 -2.23
C VAL A 101 9.84 -2.69 -2.85
N GLU A 102 9.51 -3.19 -4.03
CA GLU A 102 10.33 -4.16 -4.74
C GLU A 102 11.74 -3.63 -5.07
N GLN A 103 11.85 -2.33 -5.39
CA GLN A 103 13.12 -1.71 -5.78
C GLN A 103 13.93 -1.15 -4.61
N LYS A 104 13.26 -0.66 -3.57
CA LYS A 104 13.82 0.14 -2.46
C LYS A 104 13.57 -0.51 -1.10
N PHE A 105 13.47 -1.83 -1.04
CA PHE A 105 13.08 -2.53 0.19
C PHE A 105 13.95 -2.16 1.39
N VAL A 106 15.28 -2.24 1.23
CA VAL A 106 16.23 -2.02 2.34
C VAL A 106 16.17 -0.58 2.83
N GLU A 107 16.11 0.36 1.91
CA GLU A 107 16.04 1.80 2.22
C GLU A 107 14.74 2.13 2.98
N ILE A 108 13.60 1.63 2.47
CA ILE A 108 12.29 1.83 3.11
C ILE A 108 12.27 1.17 4.48
N GLU A 109 12.71 -0.08 4.59
CA GLU A 109 12.78 -0.81 5.87
C GLU A 109 13.62 -0.05 6.89
N THR A 110 14.82 0.41 6.49
CA THR A 110 15.74 1.16 7.35
C THR A 110 15.10 2.47 7.82
N CYS A 111 14.47 3.20 6.91
CA CYS A 111 13.78 4.44 7.25
C CYS A 111 12.61 4.22 8.23
N LEU A 112 11.76 3.22 7.98
CA LEU A 112 10.63 2.91 8.87
C LEU A 112 11.11 2.49 10.27
N LYS A 113 12.15 1.66 10.36
CA LYS A 113 12.77 1.27 11.64
C LYS A 113 13.37 2.47 12.38
N TYR A 114 13.97 3.40 11.64
CA TYR A 114 14.49 4.64 12.23
C TYR A 114 13.36 5.50 12.81
N LEU A 115 12.28 5.68 12.07
CA LEU A 115 11.12 6.43 12.53
C LEU A 115 10.48 5.82 13.79
N ILE A 116 10.35 4.49 13.86
CA ILE A 116 9.85 3.79 15.06
C ILE A 116 10.66 4.16 16.31
N ASN A 117 11.98 4.26 16.16
CA ASN A 117 12.87 4.45 17.31
C ASN A 117 13.12 5.92 17.67
N ASN A 118 12.95 6.85 16.73
CA ASN A 118 13.45 8.23 16.90
C ASN A 118 12.39 9.31 16.69
N TYR A 119 11.26 9.02 16.01
CA TYR A 119 10.21 10.01 15.83
C TYR A 119 9.17 9.89 16.94
N THR A 120 8.86 11.02 17.58
CA THR A 120 7.95 11.06 18.74
C THR A 120 6.53 11.51 18.41
N GLY A 121 6.30 11.99 17.18
CA GLY A 121 4.99 12.36 16.69
C GLY A 121 4.18 11.15 16.21
N LYS A 122 2.96 11.39 15.73
CA LYS A 122 2.11 10.37 15.13
C LYS A 122 2.55 10.12 13.68
N VAL A 123 2.76 8.87 13.30
CA VAL A 123 2.96 8.48 11.89
C VAL A 123 1.72 7.73 11.40
N ILE A 124 1.25 8.05 10.21
CA ILE A 124 0.14 7.44 9.49
C ILE A 124 0.65 7.04 8.10
N ASN A 125 0.66 5.80 7.73
CA ASN A 125 0.33 4.59 8.47
C ASN A 125 1.38 4.30 9.56
N ASP A 126 1.03 3.56 10.63
CA ASP A 126 2.01 3.13 11.62
C ASP A 126 3.18 2.41 10.91
N PRO A 127 4.45 2.83 11.12
CA PRO A 127 5.60 2.22 10.46
C PRO A 127 5.73 0.72 10.72
N LYS A 128 5.25 0.20 11.87
CA LYS A 128 5.23 -1.24 12.15
C LYS A 128 4.28 -1.97 11.21
N SER A 129 3.09 -1.41 10.97
CA SER A 129 2.13 -1.99 10.03
C SER A 129 2.66 -1.95 8.60
N MET A 130 3.34 -0.87 8.22
CA MET A 130 3.98 -0.75 6.91
C MET A 130 5.09 -1.80 6.74
N LEU A 131 5.99 -1.96 7.71
CA LEU A 131 7.03 -3.00 7.70
C LEU A 131 6.43 -4.39 7.49
N ARG A 132 5.29 -4.66 8.14
CA ARG A 132 4.59 -5.94 7.99
C ARG A 132 3.99 -6.11 6.60
N GLY A 133 3.44 -5.04 6.03
CA GLY A 133 2.83 -5.00 4.70
C GLY A 133 3.82 -5.02 3.54
N MET A 134 5.11 -4.72 3.78
CA MET A 134 6.14 -4.73 2.72
C MET A 134 6.32 -6.11 2.07
N THR A 135 5.92 -7.16 2.75
CA THR A 135 5.98 -8.53 2.23
C THR A 135 4.62 -9.22 2.32
N LYS A 136 4.36 -10.14 1.41
CA LYS A 136 3.14 -10.96 1.42
C LYS A 136 3.23 -12.17 2.36
N ARG A 137 4.22 -12.21 3.28
CA ARG A 137 4.40 -13.32 4.22
C ARG A 137 3.20 -13.50 5.15
N TYR A 138 2.46 -12.43 5.44
CA TYR A 138 1.23 -12.50 6.23
C TYR A 138 0.19 -13.49 5.65
N LEU A 139 0.21 -13.76 4.34
CA LEU A 139 -0.73 -14.70 3.70
C LEU A 139 -0.60 -16.15 4.18
N VAL A 140 0.57 -16.56 4.68
CA VAL A 140 0.80 -17.91 5.25
C VAL A 140 0.74 -17.94 6.77
N GLU A 141 0.64 -16.79 7.42
CA GLU A 141 0.54 -16.67 8.88
C GLU A 141 -0.90 -16.56 9.36
N ILE A 142 -1.81 -16.35 8.42
CA ILE A 142 -3.25 -16.24 8.67
C ILE A 142 -3.81 -17.59 9.12
N ASN A 143 -4.58 -17.58 10.20
CA ASN A 143 -5.37 -18.73 10.60
C ASN A 143 -6.72 -18.72 9.88
N GLU A 144 -6.89 -19.58 8.90
CA GLU A 144 -8.08 -19.66 8.06
C GLU A 144 -9.37 -19.87 8.88
N LYS A 145 -9.33 -20.73 9.92
CA LYS A 145 -10.49 -20.97 10.79
C LYS A 145 -10.95 -19.72 11.55
N GLU A 146 -10.02 -18.80 11.84
CA GLU A 146 -10.39 -17.53 12.47
C GLU A 146 -11.05 -16.60 11.45
N LEU A 147 -10.57 -16.58 10.20
CA LEU A 147 -11.15 -15.76 9.14
C LEU A 147 -12.55 -16.24 8.72
N GLU A 148 -12.79 -17.54 8.71
CA GLU A 148 -14.11 -18.12 8.42
C GLU A 148 -15.22 -17.61 9.34
N LYS A 149 -14.88 -17.23 10.59
CA LYS A 149 -15.83 -16.66 11.55
C LYS A 149 -16.43 -15.34 11.11
N PHE A 150 -15.81 -14.68 10.15
CA PHE A 150 -16.29 -13.41 9.57
C PHE A 150 -16.41 -13.46 8.04
N ASP A 151 -16.69 -14.66 7.51
CA ASP A 151 -16.96 -14.89 6.08
C ASP A 151 -15.80 -14.51 5.16
N VAL A 152 -14.58 -14.63 5.61
CA VAL A 152 -13.36 -14.46 4.81
C VAL A 152 -12.66 -15.81 4.64
N THR A 153 -12.23 -16.10 3.43
CA THR A 153 -11.39 -17.27 3.10
C THR A 153 -10.07 -16.80 2.50
N THR A 154 -9.08 -17.68 2.44
CA THR A 154 -7.77 -17.40 1.85
C THR A 154 -7.55 -18.19 0.57
N ILE A 155 -6.50 -17.83 -0.18
CA ILE A 155 -5.98 -18.63 -1.27
C ILE A 155 -4.86 -19.48 -0.69
N PRO A 156 -4.82 -20.81 -0.89
CA PRO A 156 -3.69 -21.64 -0.52
C PRO A 156 -2.39 -21.03 -1.03
N THR A 157 -1.50 -20.67 -0.13
CA THR A 157 -0.30 -19.90 -0.46
C THR A 157 0.93 -20.65 0.00
N LYS A 158 1.93 -20.77 -0.88
CA LYS A 158 3.26 -21.27 -0.53
C LYS A 158 4.29 -20.17 -0.74
N ILE A 159 5.14 -19.95 0.24
CA ILE A 159 6.24 -18.99 0.17
C ILE A 159 7.55 -19.74 0.10
N PHE A 160 8.37 -19.36 -0.85
CA PHE A 160 9.74 -19.84 -1.04
C PHE A 160 10.72 -18.73 -0.73
N ASP A 161 11.77 -19.07 -0.02
CA ASP A 161 12.83 -18.11 0.27
C ASP A 161 13.64 -17.79 -0.99
N ARG A 162 14.33 -16.65 -0.96
CA ARG A 162 15.14 -16.15 -2.09
C ARG A 162 16.25 -17.10 -2.55
N THR A 163 16.63 -18.05 -1.72
CA THR A 163 17.69 -19.03 -2.00
C THR A 163 17.21 -20.20 -2.83
N ILE A 164 15.89 -20.36 -3.01
CA ILE A 164 15.35 -21.45 -3.83
C ILE A 164 15.67 -21.22 -5.30
N THR A 165 15.99 -22.27 -6.01
CA THR A 165 16.20 -22.23 -7.47
C THR A 165 14.87 -22.40 -8.22
N PHE A 166 14.85 -21.95 -9.47
CA PHE A 166 13.70 -22.18 -10.35
C PHE A 166 13.39 -23.65 -10.53
N GLU A 167 14.45 -24.47 -10.68
CA GLU A 167 14.32 -25.93 -10.82
C GLU A 167 13.67 -26.56 -9.58
N GLU A 168 14.04 -26.13 -8.38
CA GLU A 168 13.45 -26.63 -7.14
C GLU A 168 11.97 -26.26 -7.01
N ILE A 169 11.57 -25.07 -7.45
CA ILE A 169 10.15 -24.72 -7.54
C ILE A 169 9.45 -25.64 -8.53
N CYS A 170 9.99 -25.81 -9.74
CA CYS A 170 9.40 -26.66 -10.77
C CYS A 170 9.25 -28.12 -10.32
N LYS A 171 10.20 -28.65 -9.54
CA LYS A 171 10.09 -30.01 -8.96
C LYS A 171 8.93 -30.16 -7.97
N GLN A 172 8.49 -29.07 -7.33
CA GLN A 172 7.33 -29.11 -6.42
C GLN A 172 6.00 -29.01 -7.16
N TYR A 173 6.04 -28.59 -8.43
CA TYR A 173 4.89 -28.50 -9.33
C TYR A 173 5.22 -29.20 -10.66
N PRO A 174 5.45 -30.53 -10.64
CA PRO A 174 5.89 -31.28 -11.84
C PRO A 174 4.82 -31.28 -12.93
N ASP A 175 3.56 -31.30 -12.51
CA ASP A 175 2.38 -31.32 -13.37
C ASP A 175 1.54 -30.07 -13.13
N HIS A 176 0.78 -29.64 -14.14
CA HIS A 176 -0.24 -28.57 -14.01
C HIS A 176 0.33 -27.23 -13.56
N ARG A 177 1.54 -26.83 -14.01
CA ARG A 177 2.12 -25.51 -13.69
C ARG A 177 1.26 -24.37 -14.22
N GLU A 178 0.47 -24.62 -15.25
CA GLU A 178 -0.54 -23.71 -15.79
C GLU A 178 -1.66 -23.36 -14.82
N ASP A 179 -1.87 -24.15 -13.77
CA ASP A 179 -2.85 -23.91 -12.73
C ASP A 179 -2.35 -22.99 -11.59
N TYR A 180 -1.07 -22.61 -11.65
CA TYR A 180 -0.45 -21.80 -10.59
C TYR A 180 0.10 -20.49 -11.12
N LEU A 181 0.02 -19.48 -10.27
CA LEU A 181 0.72 -18.22 -10.46
C LEU A 181 1.93 -18.11 -9.53
N ILE A 182 2.93 -17.35 -9.97
CA ILE A 182 4.09 -16.97 -9.17
C ILE A 182 4.27 -15.46 -9.18
N LYS A 183 4.66 -14.90 -8.03
CA LYS A 183 4.97 -13.47 -7.88
C LYS A 183 6.03 -13.28 -6.79
N PRO A 184 6.84 -12.21 -6.84
CA PRO A 184 7.73 -11.86 -5.73
C PRO A 184 6.95 -11.61 -4.44
N VAL A 185 7.56 -11.94 -3.30
CA VAL A 185 6.97 -11.65 -1.97
C VAL A 185 6.76 -10.15 -1.78
N THR A 186 7.62 -9.31 -2.38
CA THR A 186 7.55 -7.84 -2.34
C THR A 186 6.86 -7.23 -3.56
N GLY A 187 6.30 -8.05 -4.47
CA GLY A 187 5.76 -7.59 -5.75
C GLY A 187 4.54 -6.68 -5.60
N GLU A 188 4.51 -5.61 -6.40
CA GLU A 188 3.44 -4.63 -6.47
C GLU A 188 2.81 -4.56 -7.88
N LEU A 189 1.59 -4.06 -7.97
CA LEU A 189 0.90 -3.69 -9.22
C LEU A 189 0.72 -4.82 -10.25
N SER A 190 0.80 -6.08 -9.88
CA SER A 190 0.72 -7.24 -10.78
C SER A 190 1.80 -7.28 -11.90
N ASN A 191 2.75 -6.36 -11.92
CA ASN A 191 3.78 -6.26 -12.96
C ASN A 191 4.74 -7.47 -12.96
N SER A 192 4.81 -8.17 -11.85
CA SER A 192 5.66 -9.34 -11.64
C SER A 192 4.84 -10.63 -11.43
N LEU A 193 3.55 -10.57 -11.74
CA LEU A 193 2.66 -11.74 -11.68
C LEU A 193 2.76 -12.52 -12.98
N LYS A 194 3.04 -13.82 -12.90
CA LYS A 194 3.12 -14.71 -14.04
C LYS A 194 2.41 -16.03 -13.75
N CYS A 195 1.91 -16.69 -14.79
CA CYS A 195 1.63 -18.11 -14.73
C CYS A 195 2.95 -18.87 -14.51
N LEU A 196 2.95 -19.86 -13.65
CA LEU A 196 4.17 -20.62 -13.35
C LEU A 196 4.68 -21.39 -14.59
N ALA A 197 3.79 -21.75 -15.51
CA ALA A 197 4.16 -22.36 -16.78
C ALA A 197 4.87 -21.38 -17.74
N ASP A 198 4.60 -20.07 -17.62
CA ASP A 198 5.16 -19.02 -18.48
C ASP A 198 6.46 -18.42 -17.92
N VAL A 199 6.95 -18.94 -16.79
CA VAL A 199 8.20 -18.48 -16.16
C VAL A 199 9.37 -19.29 -16.69
N ASP A 200 10.39 -18.57 -17.12
CA ASP A 200 11.69 -19.12 -17.47
C ASP A 200 12.75 -18.76 -16.43
N GLU A 201 13.94 -19.36 -16.58
CA GLU A 201 15.07 -19.08 -15.70
C GLU A 201 15.53 -17.62 -15.80
N GLN A 202 15.39 -16.98 -16.95
CA GLN A 202 15.75 -15.58 -17.15
C GLN A 202 14.84 -14.66 -16.33
N PHE A 203 13.52 -14.88 -16.36
CA PHE A 203 12.57 -14.14 -15.52
C PHE A 203 12.88 -14.35 -14.04
N PHE A 204 13.15 -15.58 -13.63
CA PHE A 204 13.46 -15.91 -12.25
C PHE A 204 14.73 -15.19 -11.78
N ARG A 205 15.83 -15.26 -12.53
CA ARG A 205 17.10 -14.57 -12.25
C ARG A 205 16.95 -13.05 -12.26
N TRP A 206 16.16 -12.48 -13.17
CA TRP A 206 15.92 -11.05 -13.19
C TRP A 206 15.23 -10.55 -11.92
N LYS A 207 14.42 -11.39 -11.30
CA LYS A 207 13.74 -11.10 -10.02
C LYS A 207 14.51 -11.57 -8.78
N GLU A 208 15.52 -12.42 -8.95
CA GLU A 208 16.29 -13.06 -7.87
C GLU A 208 17.04 -12.06 -6.97
N ASN A 209 17.44 -10.92 -7.51
CA ASN A 209 18.08 -9.82 -6.75
C ASN A 209 17.10 -9.06 -5.85
N LYS A 210 15.84 -9.44 -5.83
CA LYS A 210 14.80 -8.78 -5.03
C LYS A 210 14.65 -9.45 -3.67
N VAL A 211 14.40 -8.64 -2.68
CA VAL A 211 14.26 -9.11 -1.30
C VAL A 211 13.01 -10.00 -1.14
N GLY A 212 13.14 -11.08 -0.40
CA GLY A 212 11.99 -11.76 0.19
C GLY A 212 11.60 -13.11 -0.39
N GLY A 213 11.97 -13.46 -1.63
CA GLY A 213 11.62 -14.74 -2.28
C GLY A 213 10.31 -14.71 -3.06
N TRP A 214 9.63 -15.84 -3.15
CA TRP A 214 8.52 -16.07 -4.09
C TRP A 214 7.25 -16.54 -3.40
N VAL A 215 6.11 -16.08 -3.90
CA VAL A 215 4.78 -16.57 -3.57
C VAL A 215 4.27 -17.40 -4.73
N VAL A 216 3.82 -18.63 -4.47
CA VAL A 216 3.10 -19.47 -5.42
C VAL A 216 1.69 -19.74 -4.89
N GLN A 217 0.70 -19.56 -5.75
CA GLN A 217 -0.73 -19.71 -5.44
C GLN A 217 -1.44 -20.39 -6.61
N PRO A 218 -2.49 -21.18 -6.37
CA PRO A 218 -3.36 -21.63 -7.46
C PRO A 218 -4.07 -20.45 -8.10
N ILE A 219 -4.20 -20.46 -9.43
CA ILE A 219 -4.95 -19.47 -10.19
C ILE A 219 -6.42 -19.58 -9.82
N GLN A 220 -7.02 -18.45 -9.47
CA GLN A 220 -8.42 -18.39 -9.08
C GLN A 220 -9.27 -17.90 -10.25
N LYS A 221 -10.12 -18.76 -10.79
CA LYS A 221 -10.99 -18.41 -11.93
C LYS A 221 -11.99 -17.31 -11.61
N GLU A 222 -12.33 -17.13 -10.34
CA GLU A 222 -13.22 -16.08 -9.84
C GLU A 222 -12.68 -14.67 -10.09
N ILE A 223 -11.37 -14.51 -10.28
CA ILE A 223 -10.75 -13.20 -10.57
C ILE A 223 -11.33 -12.54 -11.83
N TRP A 224 -11.72 -13.35 -12.82
CA TRP A 224 -12.32 -12.87 -14.05
C TRP A 224 -13.74 -12.29 -13.85
N LYS A 225 -14.38 -12.61 -12.73
CA LYS A 225 -15.68 -12.01 -12.34
C LYS A 225 -15.52 -10.67 -11.64
N GLY A 226 -14.30 -10.35 -11.23
CA GLY A 226 -13.89 -9.08 -10.62
C GLY A 226 -13.05 -9.22 -9.37
N GLU A 227 -12.13 -8.28 -9.25
CA GLU A 227 -11.39 -7.97 -8.02
C GLU A 227 -12.09 -6.78 -7.35
N TYR A 228 -12.42 -6.93 -6.08
CA TYR A 228 -13.08 -5.92 -5.27
C TYR A 228 -12.09 -5.35 -4.28
N GLN A 229 -12.13 -4.03 -4.10
CA GLN A 229 -11.21 -3.32 -3.21
C GLN A 229 -12.00 -2.42 -2.27
N ILE A 230 -11.73 -2.53 -0.96
CA ILE A 230 -12.30 -1.68 0.09
C ILE A 230 -11.15 -0.98 0.79
N SER A 231 -11.08 0.35 0.65
CA SER A 231 -10.12 1.20 1.35
C SER A 231 -10.72 1.67 2.67
N LEU A 232 -9.97 1.49 3.74
CA LEU A 232 -10.37 1.80 5.11
C LEU A 232 -9.42 2.83 5.73
N LEU A 233 -9.99 3.79 6.45
CA LEU A 233 -9.28 4.72 7.33
C LEU A 233 -9.89 4.60 8.73
N ASN A 234 -9.07 4.27 9.72
CA ASN A 234 -9.55 4.03 11.10
C ASN A 234 -10.79 3.10 11.12
N LYS A 235 -10.73 2.00 10.36
CA LYS A 235 -11.81 1.00 10.21
C LYS A 235 -13.12 1.51 9.59
N GLN A 236 -13.10 2.67 8.96
CA GLN A 236 -14.26 3.21 8.24
C GLN A 236 -13.97 3.19 6.74
N VAL A 237 -14.93 2.73 5.95
CA VAL A 237 -14.81 2.73 4.50
C VAL A 237 -14.73 4.17 4.00
N ILE A 238 -13.66 4.47 3.25
CA ILE A 238 -13.47 5.76 2.60
C ILE A 238 -13.68 5.68 1.10
N TYR A 239 -13.37 4.53 0.50
CA TYR A 239 -13.57 4.31 -0.92
C TYR A 239 -13.65 2.81 -1.22
N SER A 240 -14.37 2.45 -2.28
CA SER A 240 -14.39 1.08 -2.80
C SER A 240 -14.59 1.05 -4.30
N GLN A 241 -13.95 0.08 -4.93
CA GLN A 241 -13.97 -0.09 -6.37
C GLN A 241 -13.97 -1.57 -6.76
N LYS A 242 -14.44 -1.83 -7.99
CA LYS A 242 -14.33 -3.12 -8.66
C LYS A 242 -13.38 -2.97 -9.84
N LYS A 243 -12.50 -3.93 -10.04
CA LYS A 243 -11.70 -4.10 -11.24
C LYS A 243 -12.23 -5.31 -12.01
N GLU A 244 -12.52 -5.13 -13.28
CA GLU A 244 -12.90 -6.18 -14.20
C GLU A 244 -11.83 -6.32 -15.28
N TYR A 245 -11.42 -7.54 -15.55
CA TYR A 245 -10.38 -7.83 -16.53
C TYR A 245 -11.02 -8.27 -17.83
N THR A 246 -10.77 -7.55 -18.92
CA THR A 246 -11.46 -7.77 -20.21
C THR A 246 -10.83 -8.84 -21.07
N ASN A 247 -9.54 -9.16 -20.84
CA ASN A 247 -8.84 -10.23 -21.58
C ASN A 247 -8.82 -11.51 -20.74
N THR A 248 -9.83 -12.35 -20.93
CA THR A 248 -9.98 -13.65 -20.25
C THR A 248 -9.13 -14.77 -20.87
N ASP A 249 -8.49 -14.50 -22.01
CA ASP A 249 -7.62 -15.46 -22.70
C ASP A 249 -6.19 -15.48 -22.11
N GLU A 250 -5.87 -14.49 -21.27
CA GLU A 250 -4.60 -14.48 -20.52
C GLU A 250 -4.68 -15.44 -19.33
N SER A 251 -3.57 -16.13 -19.05
CA SER A 251 -3.46 -17.05 -17.90
C SER A 251 -3.55 -16.33 -16.55
N VAL A 252 -3.19 -15.04 -16.50
CA VAL A 252 -3.24 -14.19 -15.30
C VAL A 252 -3.79 -12.81 -15.62
N PRO A 253 -4.44 -12.12 -14.66
CA PRO A 253 -5.00 -10.79 -14.87
C PRO A 253 -3.94 -9.75 -15.24
N SER A 254 -4.21 -8.94 -16.25
CA SER A 254 -3.34 -7.85 -16.68
C SER A 254 -3.87 -6.48 -16.26
N GLN A 255 -2.99 -5.62 -15.74
CA GLN A 255 -3.32 -4.24 -15.43
C GLN A 255 -3.69 -3.41 -16.69
N LYS A 256 -3.24 -3.85 -17.87
CA LYS A 256 -3.47 -3.15 -19.15
C LYS A 256 -4.90 -3.30 -19.65
N THR A 257 -5.57 -4.39 -19.28
CA THR A 257 -6.91 -4.76 -19.80
C THR A 257 -7.99 -4.67 -18.72
N ARG A 258 -7.78 -3.82 -17.70
CA ARG A 258 -8.75 -3.66 -16.60
C ARG A 258 -9.68 -2.49 -16.82
N ILE A 259 -10.93 -2.67 -16.45
CA ILE A 259 -11.92 -1.62 -16.28
C ILE A 259 -12.11 -1.41 -14.77
N ILE A 260 -12.08 -0.16 -14.32
CA ILE A 260 -12.31 0.19 -12.92
C ILE A 260 -13.64 0.91 -12.81
N SER A 261 -14.51 0.43 -11.94
CA SER A 261 -15.80 1.02 -11.63
C SER A 261 -15.96 1.24 -10.13
N LYS A 262 -16.79 2.23 -9.75
CA LYS A 262 -17.20 2.41 -8.36
C LYS A 262 -17.95 1.18 -7.88
N TYR A 263 -17.66 0.75 -6.67
CA TYR A 263 -18.32 -0.36 -6.02
C TYR A 263 -18.96 0.09 -4.70
N SER A 264 -20.12 -0.44 -4.38
CA SER A 264 -20.78 -0.24 -3.09
C SER A 264 -20.80 -1.57 -2.34
N PRO A 265 -19.91 -1.77 -1.35
CA PRO A 265 -19.86 -3.01 -0.58
C PRO A 265 -21.13 -3.15 0.28
N SER A 266 -21.58 -4.36 0.48
CA SER A 266 -22.65 -4.66 1.43
C SER A 266 -22.16 -4.47 2.87
N ASP A 267 -23.10 -4.29 3.81
CA ASP A 267 -22.78 -4.18 5.24
C ASP A 267 -21.99 -5.41 5.74
N LYS A 268 -22.29 -6.58 5.21
CA LYS A 268 -21.57 -7.82 5.50
C LYS A 268 -20.09 -7.72 5.07
N GLU A 269 -19.81 -7.25 3.87
CA GLU A 269 -18.45 -7.09 3.34
C GLU A 269 -17.68 -6.03 4.10
N VAL A 270 -18.33 -4.92 4.45
CA VAL A 270 -17.75 -3.89 5.32
C VAL A 270 -17.39 -4.47 6.69
N SER A 271 -18.32 -5.20 7.31
CA SER A 271 -18.07 -5.86 8.60
C SER A 271 -16.92 -6.86 8.52
N SER A 272 -16.85 -7.67 7.46
CA SER A 272 -15.76 -8.63 7.24
C SER A 272 -14.41 -7.93 7.06
N ALA A 273 -14.37 -6.85 6.28
CA ALA A 273 -13.15 -6.07 6.09
C ALA A 273 -12.65 -5.42 7.39
N VAL A 274 -13.55 -4.88 8.21
CA VAL A 274 -13.21 -4.30 9.52
C VAL A 274 -12.67 -5.37 10.47
N LYS A 275 -13.33 -6.53 10.56
CA LYS A 275 -12.88 -7.64 11.39
C LYS A 275 -11.52 -8.20 10.94
N LEU A 276 -11.25 -8.17 9.64
CA LEU A 276 -9.94 -8.53 9.11
C LEU A 276 -8.85 -7.57 9.59
N VAL A 277 -9.12 -6.25 9.61
CA VAL A 277 -8.19 -5.28 10.20
C VAL A 277 -7.95 -5.57 11.67
N GLU A 278 -9.00 -5.80 12.46
CA GLU A 278 -8.90 -6.12 13.89
C GLU A 278 -8.12 -7.41 14.15
N TYR A 279 -8.32 -8.41 13.28
CA TYR A 279 -7.57 -9.65 13.33
C TYR A 279 -6.06 -9.41 13.11
N PHE A 280 -5.68 -8.63 12.10
CA PHE A 280 -4.27 -8.32 11.83
C PHE A 280 -3.65 -7.46 12.94
N GLU A 281 -4.38 -6.46 13.45
CA GLU A 281 -3.92 -5.66 14.58
C GLU A 281 -3.60 -6.54 15.80
N LYS A 282 -4.48 -7.49 16.10
CA LYS A 282 -4.30 -8.44 17.20
C LYS A 282 -3.17 -9.44 16.94
N LEU A 283 -3.09 -9.98 15.71
CA LEU A 283 -2.09 -10.99 15.34
C LEU A 283 -0.67 -10.46 15.47
N TYR A 284 -0.45 -9.18 15.15
CA TYR A 284 0.87 -8.59 15.07
C TYR A 284 1.16 -7.54 16.16
N ASP A 285 0.24 -7.31 17.06
CA ASP A 285 0.33 -6.26 18.10
C ASP A 285 0.73 -4.91 17.51
N LEU A 286 -0.06 -4.43 16.55
CA LEU A 286 0.16 -3.18 15.83
C LEU A 286 -1.15 -2.43 15.59
N LYS A 287 -1.05 -1.19 15.11
CA LYS A 287 -2.18 -0.37 14.70
C LYS A 287 -2.20 -0.19 13.20
N ILE A 288 -3.37 -0.31 12.58
CA ILE A 288 -3.59 -0.10 11.16
C ILE A 288 -4.53 1.09 10.99
N ASP A 289 -3.95 2.27 10.75
CA ASP A 289 -4.77 3.47 10.51
C ASP A 289 -5.38 3.42 9.11
N ILE A 290 -4.62 2.96 8.11
CA ILE A 290 -5.02 2.94 6.72
C ILE A 290 -4.65 1.62 6.07
N CYS A 291 -5.60 1.03 5.35
CA CYS A 291 -5.36 -0.18 4.57
C CYS A 291 -6.35 -0.28 3.40
N ARG A 292 -6.06 -1.22 2.51
CA ARG A 292 -6.99 -1.66 1.47
C ARG A 292 -7.10 -3.18 1.48
N VAL A 293 -8.33 -3.66 1.53
CA VAL A 293 -8.64 -5.09 1.43
C VAL A 293 -8.98 -5.40 -0.01
N ASP A 294 -8.16 -6.21 -0.67
CA ASP A 294 -8.39 -6.67 -2.04
C ASP A 294 -8.89 -8.13 -1.98
N PHE A 295 -10.04 -8.41 -2.60
CA PHE A 295 -10.69 -9.71 -2.52
C PHE A 295 -11.46 -10.07 -3.79
N MET A 296 -11.76 -11.35 -3.92
CA MET A 296 -12.74 -11.90 -4.87
C MET A 296 -13.97 -12.39 -4.11
N LYS A 297 -15.07 -12.58 -4.82
CA LYS A 297 -16.26 -13.25 -4.28
C LYS A 297 -16.27 -14.74 -4.66
N THR A 298 -16.42 -15.58 -3.67
CA THR A 298 -16.68 -17.00 -3.88
C THR A 298 -18.10 -17.22 -4.41
N ALA A 299 -18.41 -18.42 -4.88
CA ALA A 299 -19.75 -18.76 -5.38
C ALA A 299 -20.84 -18.65 -4.30
N ASP A 300 -20.49 -18.88 -3.02
CA ASP A 300 -21.38 -18.72 -1.87
C ASP A 300 -21.37 -17.29 -1.28
N GLY A 301 -20.73 -16.34 -1.96
CA GLY A 301 -20.74 -14.91 -1.63
C GLY A 301 -19.79 -14.50 -0.50
N LYS A 302 -18.88 -15.38 -0.05
CA LYS A 302 -17.84 -15.01 0.90
C LYS A 302 -16.74 -14.19 0.22
N MET A 303 -15.97 -13.44 1.02
CA MET A 303 -14.77 -12.76 0.58
C MET A 303 -13.60 -13.74 0.54
N LYS A 304 -12.93 -13.88 -0.61
CA LYS A 304 -11.66 -14.61 -0.72
C LYS A 304 -10.52 -13.59 -0.82
N LEU A 305 -9.72 -13.49 0.23
CA LEU A 305 -8.65 -12.50 0.35
C LEU A 305 -7.58 -12.70 -0.72
N LEU A 306 -7.29 -11.67 -1.48
CA LEU A 306 -6.19 -11.58 -2.45
C LEU A 306 -4.97 -10.91 -1.84
N GLU A 307 -5.19 -9.77 -1.22
CA GLU A 307 -4.15 -8.92 -0.65
C GLU A 307 -4.71 -8.02 0.46
N PHE A 308 -3.87 -7.73 1.43
CA PHE A 308 -4.12 -6.75 2.47
C PHE A 308 -3.04 -5.67 2.39
N GLU A 309 -3.37 -4.56 1.73
CA GLU A 309 -2.41 -3.50 1.41
C GLU A 309 -2.29 -2.51 2.58
N MET A 310 -1.11 -2.45 3.18
CA MET A 310 -0.80 -1.59 4.33
C MET A 310 0.29 -0.54 4.03
N VAL A 311 0.96 -0.62 2.88
CA VAL A 311 2.13 0.24 2.58
C VAL A 311 1.74 1.43 1.71
N ASN A 312 1.20 1.14 0.52
CA ASN A 312 0.80 2.14 -0.47
C ASN A 312 -0.71 2.05 -0.77
N PRO A 313 -1.61 1.96 0.23
CA PRO A 313 -3.04 1.85 -0.07
C PRO A 313 -3.50 3.13 -0.78
N GLY A 314 -4.13 2.98 -1.95
CA GLY A 314 -4.74 4.10 -2.65
C GLY A 314 -5.91 4.64 -1.82
N PHE A 315 -5.87 5.91 -1.45
CA PHE A 315 -6.98 6.55 -0.75
C PHE A 315 -8.12 6.90 -1.67
N PHE A 316 -7.79 7.20 -2.93
CA PHE A 316 -8.76 7.65 -3.94
C PHE A 316 -9.58 8.88 -3.52
N ILE A 317 -9.06 9.68 -2.57
CA ILE A 317 -9.73 10.89 -2.04
C ILE A 317 -10.15 11.84 -3.16
N GLY A 318 -9.33 12.00 -4.19
CA GLY A 318 -9.63 12.83 -5.37
C GLY A 318 -10.89 12.40 -6.16
N TYR A 319 -11.46 11.23 -5.88
CA TYR A 319 -12.71 10.74 -6.48
C TYR A 319 -13.89 10.76 -5.52
N MET A 320 -13.69 11.19 -4.28
CA MET A 320 -14.75 11.27 -3.27
C MET A 320 -15.45 12.63 -3.35
N LYS A 321 -16.77 12.63 -3.25
CA LYS A 321 -17.55 13.88 -3.10
C LYS A 321 -17.49 14.47 -1.68
N GLU A 322 -16.98 13.69 -0.70
CA GLU A 322 -16.92 14.04 0.72
C GLU A 322 -15.47 13.99 1.22
N HIS A 323 -14.61 14.88 0.68
CA HIS A 323 -13.19 15.01 1.09
C HIS A 323 -13.02 15.24 2.59
N ASP A 324 -13.87 16.06 3.17
CA ASP A 324 -13.84 16.50 4.57
C ASP A 324 -13.83 15.38 5.59
N LEU A 325 -14.49 14.27 5.30
CA LEU A 325 -14.63 13.16 6.23
C LEU A 325 -13.34 12.37 6.43
N ALA A 326 -12.57 12.15 5.37
CA ALA A 326 -11.34 11.37 5.44
C ALA A 326 -10.26 12.10 6.23
N ILE A 327 -10.10 13.40 6.00
CA ILE A 327 -9.04 14.21 6.61
C ILE A 327 -9.37 14.54 8.06
N LYS A 328 -10.63 14.88 8.39
CA LYS A 328 -11.09 15.02 9.78
C LYS A 328 -10.87 13.76 10.63
N LYS A 329 -10.85 12.57 10.01
CA LYS A 329 -10.56 11.31 10.68
C LYS A 329 -9.06 11.03 10.85
N ILE A 330 -8.23 11.58 9.97
CA ILE A 330 -6.76 11.50 10.09
C ILE A 330 -6.28 12.34 11.28
N THR A 331 -6.94 13.46 11.54
CA THR A 331 -6.52 14.47 12.53
C THR A 331 -7.10 14.28 13.92
N LYS A 332 -8.07 13.40 14.09
CA LYS A 332 -8.58 12.96 15.40
C LYS A 332 -7.78 11.75 15.92
#